data_3777e20e1e0f4145dbe8c59cefc91b2a
#
_entry.id   3777e20e1e0f4145dbe8c59cefc91b2a
#
_cell.length_a   1.000
_cell.length_b   1.000
_cell.length_c   1.000
_cell.angle_alpha   90.00
_cell.angle_beta   90.00
_cell.angle_gamma   90.00
#
_symmetry.space_group_name_H-M   'P 1'
#
loop_
_entity.id
_entity.type
_entity.pdbx_description
1 polymer ?
#
loop_
_entity_poly.entity_id
_entity_poly.type
_entity_poly.pdbx_seq_one_letter_code
_entity_poly.pdbx_strand_id
1 'polypeptide(L)'
;MTAHGARPRAGGAALRALTLCAVLAAVAPGGLAAGTAHAQAAPGPVAAAPAAPAGTGEAEAVLTAAAARAREEVRRIALSGLPAELRTSAWHALRQVGGDEVITTWMGPGGGYEAAKQRLRDTRTRNRLFCERVVRTHPVSFAPATRAAAERALKGSDADRAAFVKTGYAQAQLADRTARETAATEQQAVRERDREFVRTVAERDPGEQVRASAQWALRPAATDADVREFYGFGWVTGAAVDLEGHRMRNADSEVLRHRSLTLLVGAAVEAEEELRTTSDPTAARAEVRRAWQAVAGQARAAEAAWRTERDHAVRQADTWKGVRVLASAAPEEMWKRLAAPAGDNEQSWSKEGQEAAGAAAFWQEILRQALQGEARSGD
;
A
#
# COMPACT_ATOMS: atom_id res chain seq x y z
N MET A 1 -4.80 -56.09 -31.06
CA MET A 1 -6.01 -56.11 -30.21
C MET A 1 -6.02 -54.84 -29.39
N THR A 2 -6.92 -54.03 -29.72
CA THR A 2 -7.35 -52.72 -29.34
C THR A 2 -7.48 -52.51 -27.81
N ALA A 3 -6.88 -51.44 -27.30
CA ALA A 3 -7.23 -50.90 -26.00
C ALA A 3 -7.52 -49.40 -26.15
N HIS A 4 -8.74 -49.06 -25.84
CA HIS A 4 -9.29 -47.71 -25.87
C HIS A 4 -8.72 -46.85 -24.72
N GLY A 5 -8.15 -45.69 -25.05
CA GLY A 5 -7.80 -44.67 -24.12
C GLY A 5 -8.98 -43.74 -23.81
N ALA A 6 -9.31 -43.58 -22.56
CA ALA A 6 -10.25 -42.56 -22.06
C ALA A 6 -9.50 -41.27 -21.79
N ARG A 7 -9.91 -40.17 -22.42
CA ARG A 7 -9.48 -38.79 -22.12
C ARG A 7 -10.32 -38.24 -20.97
N PRO A 8 -9.73 -37.58 -19.97
CA PRO A 8 -10.51 -36.77 -19.04
C PRO A 8 -10.83 -35.40 -19.67
N ARG A 9 -12.07 -35.01 -19.52
CA ARG A 9 -12.60 -33.69 -19.92
C ARG A 9 -11.99 -32.59 -19.05
N ALA A 10 -11.45 -31.58 -19.72
CA ALA A 10 -11.08 -30.32 -19.13
C ALA A 10 -12.34 -29.58 -18.65
N GLY A 11 -12.46 -29.40 -17.34
CA GLY A 11 -13.43 -28.49 -16.71
C GLY A 11 -12.96 -27.06 -16.92
N GLY A 12 -13.68 -26.28 -17.72
CA GLY A 12 -13.43 -24.86 -17.93
C GLY A 12 -13.77 -24.06 -16.67
N ALA A 13 -12.76 -23.50 -16.03
CA ALA A 13 -12.93 -22.45 -15.06
C ALA A 13 -13.28 -21.15 -15.79
N ALA A 14 -14.53 -20.70 -15.64
CA ALA A 14 -15.00 -19.44 -16.17
C ALA A 14 -14.29 -18.28 -15.43
N LEU A 15 -13.34 -17.64 -16.10
CA LEU A 15 -12.83 -16.33 -15.72
C LEU A 15 -13.98 -15.33 -15.83
N ARG A 16 -14.51 -14.87 -14.71
CA ARG A 16 -15.35 -13.68 -14.68
C ARG A 16 -14.44 -12.47 -14.80
N ALA A 17 -14.35 -11.93 -16.00
CA ALA A 17 -13.78 -10.63 -16.26
C ALA A 17 -14.64 -9.56 -15.57
N LEU A 18 -14.11 -8.91 -14.54
CA LEU A 18 -14.62 -7.66 -13.99
C LEU A 18 -14.31 -6.57 -15.01
N THR A 19 -15.33 -6.18 -15.77
CA THR A 19 -15.27 -5.04 -16.68
C THR A 19 -15.25 -3.77 -15.84
N LEU A 20 -14.07 -3.20 -15.66
CA LEU A 20 -13.91 -1.85 -15.13
C LEU A 20 -14.37 -0.88 -16.22
N CYS A 21 -15.55 -0.27 -16.09
CA CYS A 21 -15.95 0.85 -16.91
C CYS A 21 -15.08 2.07 -16.58
N ALA A 22 -14.05 2.29 -17.38
CA ALA A 22 -13.32 3.54 -17.40
C ALA A 22 -14.17 4.56 -18.18
N VAL A 23 -14.81 5.48 -17.48
CA VAL A 23 -15.42 6.67 -18.08
C VAL A 23 -14.26 7.65 -18.36
N LEU A 24 -13.78 7.67 -19.59
CA LEU A 24 -12.94 8.74 -20.12
C LEU A 24 -13.84 9.91 -20.47
N ALA A 25 -13.90 10.94 -19.63
CA ALA A 25 -14.42 12.25 -20.01
C ALA A 25 -13.31 12.99 -20.78
N ALA A 26 -13.50 13.15 -22.09
CA ALA A 26 -12.68 14.00 -22.93
C ALA A 26 -12.97 15.46 -22.61
N VAL A 27 -12.00 16.19 -22.08
CA VAL A 27 -12.03 17.66 -21.96
C VAL A 27 -11.43 18.24 -23.24
N ALA A 28 -12.26 18.90 -24.04
CA ALA A 28 -11.83 19.73 -25.15
C ALA A 28 -11.47 21.14 -24.64
N PRO A 29 -10.41 21.79 -25.14
CA PRO A 29 -10.09 23.17 -24.80
C PRO A 29 -10.88 24.12 -25.71
N GLY A 30 -11.70 24.95 -25.12
CA GLY A 30 -12.43 26.02 -25.81
C GLY A 30 -12.17 27.40 -25.22
N GLY A 31 -11.43 28.19 -25.92
CA GLY A 31 -11.53 29.57 -26.35
C GLY A 31 -11.84 30.66 -25.30
N LEU A 32 -10.83 31.52 -25.11
CA LEU A 32 -10.94 32.88 -24.58
C LEU A 32 -11.88 33.75 -25.40
N ALA A 33 -12.82 34.45 -24.75
CA ALA A 33 -13.36 35.71 -25.28
C ALA A 33 -13.60 36.67 -24.13
N ALA A 34 -12.87 37.76 -24.14
CA ALA A 34 -13.08 38.93 -23.29
C ALA A 34 -14.30 39.70 -23.75
N GLY A 35 -15.13 40.11 -22.80
CA GLY A 35 -16.26 41.00 -23.05
C GLY A 35 -16.61 41.81 -21.82
N THR A 36 -16.07 43.05 -21.73
CA THR A 36 -16.47 44.06 -20.75
C THR A 36 -17.81 44.67 -21.14
N ALA A 37 -18.79 44.66 -20.24
CA ALA A 37 -19.88 45.61 -20.26
C ALA A 37 -20.32 45.95 -18.84
N HIS A 38 -20.09 47.20 -18.44
CA HIS A 38 -20.66 47.84 -17.28
C HIS A 38 -22.11 48.16 -17.54
N ALA A 39 -23.02 47.74 -16.68
CA ALA A 39 -24.34 48.32 -16.53
C ALA A 39 -24.67 48.45 -15.03
N GLN A 40 -24.65 49.70 -14.54
CA GLN A 40 -25.23 50.07 -13.26
C GLN A 40 -26.77 49.98 -13.37
N ALA A 41 -27.40 49.24 -12.46
CA ALA A 41 -28.84 49.31 -12.24
C ALA A 41 -29.11 49.53 -10.73
N ALA A 42 -30.06 50.38 -10.44
CA ALA A 42 -30.43 50.93 -9.16
C ALA A 42 -31.00 49.91 -8.14
N PRO A 43 -31.03 50.26 -6.82
CA PRO A 43 -31.43 49.32 -5.78
C PRO A 43 -32.96 49.09 -5.78
N GLY A 44 -33.35 47.83 -5.99
CA GLY A 44 -34.72 47.34 -5.73
C GLY A 44 -34.85 46.82 -4.29
N PRO A 45 -36.04 46.62 -3.76
CA PRO A 45 -36.31 46.38 -2.36
C PRO A 45 -35.75 45.08 -1.86
N VAL A 46 -35.22 45.15 -0.62
CA VAL A 46 -34.69 44.01 0.11
C VAL A 46 -35.77 42.96 0.33
N ALA A 47 -35.75 41.91 -0.49
CA ALA A 47 -36.50 40.71 -0.19
C ALA A 47 -35.76 39.94 0.90
N ALA A 48 -36.48 39.50 1.92
CA ALA A 48 -35.96 38.69 3.01
C ALA A 48 -35.21 37.49 2.44
N ALA A 49 -33.95 37.27 2.87
CA ALA A 49 -33.16 36.12 2.50
C ALA A 49 -33.94 34.84 2.86
N PRO A 50 -34.14 33.92 1.93
CA PRO A 50 -34.70 32.61 2.28
C PRO A 50 -33.74 31.93 3.27
N ALA A 51 -34.29 31.33 4.32
CA ALA A 51 -33.54 30.52 5.26
C ALA A 51 -32.73 29.47 4.50
N ALA A 52 -31.44 29.38 4.78
CA ALA A 52 -30.55 28.40 4.17
C ALA A 52 -31.16 27.01 4.37
N PRO A 53 -31.31 26.20 3.32
CA PRO A 53 -31.88 24.88 3.45
C PRO A 53 -30.96 23.98 4.28
N ALA A 54 -31.56 23.17 5.15
CA ALA A 54 -30.86 22.28 6.12
C ALA A 54 -29.88 21.28 5.48
N GLY A 55 -29.89 21.09 4.15
CA GLY A 55 -29.00 20.16 3.43
C GLY A 55 -27.57 20.63 3.20
N THR A 56 -27.28 21.95 3.26
CA THR A 56 -25.93 22.47 3.04
C THR A 56 -24.96 22.09 4.17
N GLY A 57 -25.44 22.02 5.39
CA GLY A 57 -24.60 21.72 6.54
C GLY A 57 -24.02 20.30 6.56
N GLU A 58 -24.73 19.35 5.97
CA GLU A 58 -24.26 17.95 5.97
C GLU A 58 -23.29 17.67 4.82
N ALA A 59 -23.51 18.24 3.63
CA ALA A 59 -22.50 18.17 2.56
C ALA A 59 -21.21 18.89 2.98
N GLU A 60 -21.31 20.05 3.62
CA GLU A 60 -20.16 20.76 4.19
C GLU A 60 -19.48 19.96 5.33
N ALA A 61 -20.26 19.25 6.16
CA ALA A 61 -19.73 18.35 7.18
C ALA A 61 -18.96 17.17 6.56
N VAL A 62 -19.44 16.58 5.47
CA VAL A 62 -18.73 15.50 4.73
C VAL A 62 -17.44 16.04 4.12
N LEU A 63 -17.44 17.22 3.51
CA LEU A 63 -16.25 17.87 2.96
C LEU A 63 -15.22 18.14 4.08
N THR A 64 -15.65 18.68 5.21
CA THR A 64 -14.79 18.95 6.36
C THR A 64 -14.20 17.64 6.91
N ALA A 65 -15.00 16.59 7.04
CA ALA A 65 -14.53 15.28 7.48
C ALA A 65 -13.54 14.66 6.48
N ALA A 66 -13.79 14.80 5.19
CA ALA A 66 -12.90 14.32 4.13
C ALA A 66 -11.55 15.07 4.14
N ALA A 67 -11.58 16.41 4.29
CA ALA A 67 -10.37 17.23 4.40
C ALA A 67 -9.55 16.88 5.66
N ALA A 68 -10.22 16.74 6.80
CA ALA A 68 -9.58 16.30 8.04
C ALA A 68 -8.92 14.91 7.90
N ARG A 69 -9.61 13.98 7.24
CA ARG A 69 -9.05 12.64 6.99
C ARG A 69 -7.90 12.68 5.98
N ALA A 70 -7.99 13.49 4.93
CA ALA A 70 -6.90 13.67 3.98
C ALA A 70 -5.62 14.18 4.69
N ARG A 71 -5.76 15.15 5.59
CA ARG A 71 -4.65 15.66 6.43
C ARG A 71 -4.09 14.58 7.35
N GLU A 72 -4.95 13.76 7.97
CA GLU A 72 -4.53 12.65 8.82
C GLU A 72 -3.81 11.57 8.00
N GLU A 73 -4.29 11.28 6.78
CA GLU A 73 -3.61 10.36 5.87
C GLU A 73 -2.21 10.86 5.50
N VAL A 74 -2.04 12.14 5.19
CA VAL A 74 -0.71 12.72 4.93
C VAL A 74 0.17 12.62 6.19
N ARG A 75 -0.40 12.82 7.39
CA ARG A 75 0.31 12.62 8.66
C ARG A 75 0.72 11.16 8.85
N ARG A 76 -0.17 10.21 8.55
CA ARG A 76 0.11 8.79 8.60
C ARG A 76 1.26 8.43 7.66
N ILE A 77 1.25 8.92 6.43
CA ILE A 77 2.36 8.76 5.48
C ILE A 77 3.65 9.33 6.05
N ALA A 78 3.62 10.52 6.63
CA ALA A 78 4.78 11.19 7.21
C ALA A 78 5.40 10.42 8.38
N LEU A 79 4.57 9.74 9.19
CA LEU A 79 4.98 8.98 10.38
C LEU A 79 5.17 7.48 10.12
N SER A 80 4.81 7.01 8.92
CA SER A 80 4.85 5.60 8.56
C SER A 80 6.28 5.08 8.34
N GLY A 81 6.41 3.75 8.15
CA GLY A 81 7.65 3.14 7.68
C GLY A 81 7.86 3.21 6.16
N LEU A 82 7.14 4.09 5.44
CA LEU A 82 7.36 4.32 4.01
C LEU A 82 8.76 4.89 3.73
N PRO A 83 9.25 4.80 2.49
CA PRO A 83 10.53 5.38 2.08
C PRO A 83 10.67 6.86 2.47
N ALA A 84 11.91 7.26 2.79
CA ALA A 84 12.20 8.60 3.29
C ALA A 84 11.72 9.70 2.35
N GLU A 85 11.76 9.48 1.05
CA GLU A 85 11.30 10.41 0.01
C GLU A 85 9.82 10.78 0.18
N LEU A 86 8.98 9.79 0.48
CA LEU A 86 7.54 9.99 0.72
C LEU A 86 7.28 10.64 2.06
N ARG A 87 7.92 10.15 3.13
CA ARG A 87 7.75 10.68 4.48
C ARG A 87 8.17 12.15 4.56
N THR A 88 9.35 12.49 4.03
CA THR A 88 9.85 13.86 4.02
C THR A 88 8.95 14.78 3.20
N SER A 89 8.47 14.30 2.05
CA SER A 89 7.53 15.06 1.21
C SER A 89 6.21 15.32 1.93
N ALA A 90 5.67 14.31 2.63
CA ALA A 90 4.46 14.42 3.43
C ALA A 90 4.64 15.42 4.61
N TRP A 91 5.76 15.33 5.33
CA TRP A 91 6.12 16.30 6.38
C TRP A 91 6.21 17.73 5.86
N HIS A 92 6.74 17.90 4.64
CA HIS A 92 6.81 19.21 3.99
C HIS A 92 5.41 19.77 3.77
N ALA A 93 4.49 18.96 3.20
CA ALA A 93 3.11 19.37 2.96
C ALA A 93 2.38 19.78 4.25
N LEU A 94 2.57 19.00 5.32
CA LEU A 94 1.94 19.28 6.63
C LEU A 94 2.43 20.58 7.30
N ARG A 95 3.66 21.02 6.99
CA ARG A 95 4.28 22.22 7.59
C ARG A 95 4.09 23.49 6.77
N GLN A 96 3.62 23.37 5.53
CA GLN A 96 3.37 24.53 4.68
C GLN A 96 2.15 25.32 5.18
N VAL A 97 2.24 26.63 5.03
CA VAL A 97 1.11 27.54 5.24
C VAL A 97 0.15 27.41 4.06
N GLY A 98 -1.15 27.24 4.31
CA GLY A 98 -2.15 27.09 3.24
C GLY A 98 -3.21 26.00 3.54
N GLY A 99 -3.09 25.33 4.69
CA GLY A 99 -4.14 24.45 5.21
C GLY A 99 -4.47 23.26 4.30
N ASP A 100 -5.75 23.02 4.07
CA ASP A 100 -6.24 21.85 3.35
C ASP A 100 -5.99 21.92 1.85
N GLU A 101 -5.86 23.12 1.28
CA GLU A 101 -5.51 23.31 -0.14
C GLU A 101 -4.11 22.75 -0.44
N VAL A 102 -3.14 22.96 0.43
CA VAL A 102 -1.78 22.38 0.29
C VAL A 102 -1.84 20.86 0.33
N ILE A 103 -2.65 20.28 1.22
CA ILE A 103 -2.84 18.84 1.32
C ILE A 103 -3.46 18.28 0.03
N THR A 104 -4.51 18.92 -0.46
CA THR A 104 -5.17 18.55 -1.70
C THR A 104 -4.23 18.64 -2.91
N THR A 105 -3.47 19.73 -3.00
CA THR A 105 -2.44 19.92 -4.05
C THR A 105 -1.36 18.85 -3.95
N TRP A 106 -0.87 18.54 -2.75
CA TRP A 106 0.15 17.53 -2.54
C TRP A 106 -0.34 16.13 -2.95
N MET A 107 -1.59 15.80 -2.69
CA MET A 107 -2.24 14.55 -3.11
C MET A 107 -2.70 14.58 -4.58
N GLY A 108 -2.81 15.76 -5.19
CA GLY A 108 -3.30 15.98 -6.54
C GLY A 108 -2.38 15.42 -7.63
N PRO A 109 -2.86 15.36 -8.90
CA PRO A 109 -2.05 14.97 -10.05
C PRO A 109 -0.83 15.89 -10.20
N GLY A 110 0.36 15.32 -10.42
CA GLY A 110 1.62 16.08 -10.50
C GLY A 110 2.07 16.71 -9.18
N GLY A 111 1.38 16.44 -8.09
CA GLY A 111 1.66 17.01 -6.77
C GLY A 111 2.88 16.38 -6.07
N GLY A 112 3.08 16.83 -4.84
CA GLY A 112 4.25 16.44 -4.04
C GLY A 112 4.40 14.95 -3.79
N TYR A 113 3.29 14.21 -3.72
CA TYR A 113 3.29 12.75 -3.62
C TYR A 113 3.90 12.09 -4.87
N GLU A 114 3.47 12.52 -6.05
CA GLU A 114 4.01 11.98 -7.32
C GLU A 114 5.48 12.37 -7.54
N ALA A 115 5.85 13.59 -7.17
CA ALA A 115 7.24 14.02 -7.20
C ALA A 115 8.13 13.20 -6.25
N ALA A 116 7.63 12.85 -5.07
CA ALA A 116 8.32 11.97 -4.14
C ALA A 116 8.45 10.54 -4.69
N LYS A 117 7.43 10.03 -5.37
CA LYS A 117 7.50 8.74 -6.08
C LYS A 117 8.53 8.75 -7.20
N GLN A 118 8.72 9.88 -7.90
CA GLN A 118 9.77 10.00 -8.91
C GLN A 118 11.16 9.88 -8.29
N ARG A 119 11.42 10.63 -7.20
CA ARG A 119 12.69 10.50 -6.46
C ARG A 119 12.96 9.08 -5.97
N LEU A 120 11.90 8.37 -5.54
CA LEU A 120 12.00 6.97 -5.17
C LEU A 120 12.40 6.09 -6.37
N ARG A 121 11.86 6.34 -7.57
CA ARG A 121 12.26 5.62 -8.81
C ARG A 121 13.74 5.81 -9.11
N ASP A 122 14.25 7.04 -8.97
CA ASP A 122 15.66 7.33 -9.18
C ASP A 122 16.56 6.60 -8.17
N THR A 123 16.12 6.52 -6.91
CA THR A 123 16.80 5.74 -5.87
C THR A 123 16.81 4.26 -6.20
N ARG A 124 15.70 3.71 -6.71
CA ARG A 124 15.59 2.31 -7.15
C ARG A 124 16.57 1.99 -8.28
N THR A 125 16.75 2.90 -9.23
CA THR A 125 17.73 2.77 -10.31
C THR A 125 19.16 2.69 -9.75
N ARG A 126 19.52 3.57 -8.82
CA ARG A 126 20.84 3.53 -8.17
C ARG A 126 21.08 2.23 -7.42
N ASN A 127 20.09 1.74 -6.68
CA ASN A 127 20.17 0.48 -5.95
C ASN A 127 20.40 -0.71 -6.90
N ARG A 128 19.71 -0.73 -8.03
CA ARG A 128 19.91 -1.76 -9.06
C ARG A 128 21.35 -1.76 -9.58
N LEU A 129 21.88 -0.60 -9.95
CA LEU A 129 23.26 -0.47 -10.46
C LEU A 129 24.29 -0.89 -9.41
N PHE A 130 24.03 -0.65 -8.12
CA PHE A 130 24.89 -1.14 -7.05
C PHE A 130 24.89 -2.68 -7.01
N CYS A 131 23.73 -3.33 -7.02
CA CYS A 131 23.64 -4.80 -7.03
C CYS A 131 24.34 -5.40 -8.26
N GLU A 132 24.19 -4.82 -9.45
CA GLU A 132 24.86 -5.26 -10.68
C GLU A 132 26.39 -5.13 -10.55
N ARG A 133 26.87 -4.07 -9.92
CA ARG A 133 28.31 -3.91 -9.60
C ARG A 133 28.80 -5.01 -8.70
N VAL A 134 28.09 -5.31 -7.59
CA VAL A 134 28.48 -6.37 -6.65
C VAL A 134 28.55 -7.73 -7.35
N VAL A 135 27.56 -8.09 -8.15
CA VAL A 135 27.59 -9.34 -8.93
C VAL A 135 28.82 -9.42 -9.84
N ARG A 136 29.22 -8.31 -10.45
CA ARG A 136 30.35 -8.26 -11.37
C ARG A 136 31.70 -8.33 -10.64
N THR A 137 31.81 -7.77 -9.44
CA THR A 137 33.09 -7.61 -8.72
C THR A 137 33.35 -8.68 -7.65
N HIS A 138 32.34 -9.49 -7.27
CA HIS A 138 32.48 -10.52 -6.22
C HIS A 138 32.42 -11.93 -6.85
N PRO A 139 33.56 -12.59 -7.08
CA PRO A 139 33.59 -13.93 -7.65
C PRO A 139 33.01 -14.97 -6.67
N VAL A 140 32.33 -15.99 -7.20
CA VAL A 140 31.70 -17.08 -6.42
C VAL A 140 32.72 -17.83 -5.54
N SER A 141 33.98 -17.95 -6.02
CA SER A 141 35.04 -18.63 -5.28
C SER A 141 35.47 -17.90 -3.99
N PHE A 142 35.24 -16.61 -3.89
CA PHE A 142 35.69 -15.80 -2.74
C PHE A 142 34.52 -15.28 -1.89
N ALA A 143 33.43 -14.86 -2.52
CA ALA A 143 32.30 -14.22 -1.85
C ALA A 143 30.95 -14.78 -2.36
N PRO A 144 30.69 -16.10 -2.19
CA PRO A 144 29.48 -16.73 -2.71
C PRO A 144 28.20 -16.15 -2.12
N ALA A 145 28.14 -15.89 -0.82
CA ALA A 145 26.97 -15.36 -0.14
C ALA A 145 26.66 -13.91 -0.57
N THR A 146 27.71 -13.08 -0.66
CA THR A 146 27.59 -11.69 -1.11
C THR A 146 27.08 -11.62 -2.56
N ARG A 147 27.64 -12.44 -3.45
CA ARG A 147 27.20 -12.52 -4.84
C ARG A 147 25.75 -13.02 -4.94
N ALA A 148 25.42 -14.12 -4.27
CA ALA A 148 24.09 -14.69 -4.27
C ALA A 148 23.04 -13.71 -3.73
N ALA A 149 23.37 -12.95 -2.67
CA ALA A 149 22.49 -11.91 -2.15
C ALA A 149 22.24 -10.80 -3.16
N ALA A 150 23.27 -10.34 -3.87
CA ALA A 150 23.15 -9.34 -4.92
C ALA A 150 22.31 -9.84 -6.12
N GLU A 151 22.52 -11.10 -6.53
CA GLU A 151 21.74 -11.74 -7.62
C GLU A 151 20.26 -11.89 -7.24
N ARG A 152 19.96 -12.25 -5.97
CA ARG A 152 18.58 -12.27 -5.46
C ARG A 152 17.96 -10.88 -5.51
N ALA A 153 18.66 -9.88 -4.99
CA ALA A 153 18.20 -8.51 -5.01
C ALA A 153 17.90 -8.03 -6.44
N LEU A 154 18.69 -8.45 -7.43
CA LEU A 154 18.45 -8.13 -8.84
C LEU A 154 17.21 -8.80 -9.41
N LYS A 155 16.96 -10.06 -9.03
CA LYS A 155 15.76 -10.82 -9.47
C LYS A 155 14.51 -10.42 -8.72
N GLY A 156 14.66 -9.86 -7.53
CA GLY A 156 13.58 -9.44 -6.67
C GLY A 156 13.01 -8.07 -7.01
N SER A 157 12.23 -7.52 -6.09
CA SER A 157 11.58 -6.22 -6.17
C SER A 157 12.58 -5.06 -6.00
N ASP A 158 12.11 -3.81 -6.19
CA ASP A 158 12.88 -2.62 -5.86
C ASP A 158 13.20 -2.51 -4.37
N ALA A 159 12.30 -3.03 -3.53
CA ALA A 159 12.48 -3.07 -2.10
C ALA A 159 13.60 -4.06 -1.70
N ASP A 160 13.70 -5.22 -2.37
CA ASP A 160 14.80 -6.16 -2.16
C ASP A 160 16.16 -5.52 -2.47
N ARG A 161 16.24 -4.76 -3.55
CA ARG A 161 17.46 -4.02 -3.92
C ARG A 161 17.81 -2.96 -2.88
N ALA A 162 16.83 -2.23 -2.38
CA ALA A 162 17.04 -1.23 -1.33
C ALA A 162 17.51 -1.88 -0.02
N ALA A 163 16.89 -2.98 0.39
CA ALA A 163 17.26 -3.75 1.58
C ALA A 163 18.69 -4.28 1.46
N PHE A 164 19.06 -4.85 0.31
CA PHE A 164 20.42 -5.31 0.06
C PHE A 164 21.45 -4.18 0.19
N VAL A 165 21.19 -3.00 -0.41
CA VAL A 165 22.10 -1.85 -0.31
C VAL A 165 22.21 -1.34 1.12
N LYS A 166 21.09 -1.31 1.88
CA LYS A 166 21.05 -0.75 3.23
C LYS A 166 21.78 -1.61 4.26
N THR A 167 21.57 -2.90 4.24
CA THR A 167 22.07 -3.83 5.27
C THR A 167 22.60 -5.14 4.71
N GLY A 168 22.01 -5.62 3.63
CA GLY A 168 22.26 -6.95 3.10
C GLY A 168 23.65 -7.18 2.60
N TYR A 169 24.27 -6.17 2.02
CA TYR A 169 25.67 -6.27 1.56
C TYR A 169 26.62 -6.54 2.72
N ALA A 170 26.53 -5.77 3.81
CA ALA A 170 27.38 -5.98 4.99
C ALA A 170 27.13 -7.33 5.66
N GLN A 171 25.86 -7.74 5.75
CA GLN A 171 25.49 -9.04 6.34
C GLN A 171 25.98 -10.21 5.49
N ALA A 172 25.87 -10.13 4.18
CA ALA A 172 26.35 -11.16 3.27
C ALA A 172 27.90 -11.28 3.31
N GLN A 173 28.61 -10.16 3.42
CA GLN A 173 30.07 -10.18 3.63
C GLN A 173 30.45 -10.83 4.96
N LEU A 174 29.70 -10.57 6.03
CA LEU A 174 29.89 -11.25 7.31
C LEU A 174 29.64 -12.77 7.18
N ALA A 175 28.58 -13.17 6.46
CA ALA A 175 28.29 -14.58 6.19
C ALA A 175 29.43 -15.28 5.42
N ASP A 176 29.98 -14.63 4.40
CA ASP A 176 31.15 -15.15 3.67
C ASP A 176 32.39 -15.31 4.58
N ARG A 177 32.60 -14.36 5.50
CA ARG A 177 33.70 -14.48 6.51
C ARG A 177 33.45 -15.67 7.42
N THR A 178 32.27 -15.75 8.03
CA THR A 178 31.91 -16.84 8.96
C THR A 178 31.98 -18.19 8.27
N ALA A 179 31.53 -18.30 7.01
CA ALA A 179 31.63 -19.54 6.25
C ALA A 179 33.09 -20.00 6.03
N ARG A 180 34.02 -19.08 5.93
CA ARG A 180 35.45 -19.41 5.83
C ARG A 180 36.09 -19.84 7.17
N GLU A 181 35.53 -19.37 8.28
CA GLU A 181 36.08 -19.57 9.62
C GLU A 181 35.62 -20.87 10.32
N THR A 182 34.56 -21.51 9.84
CA THR A 182 33.93 -22.66 10.55
C THR A 182 34.27 -24.01 9.95
N ALA A 183 34.84 -24.92 10.78
CA ALA A 183 35.24 -26.28 10.42
C ALA A 183 34.07 -27.31 10.44
N ALA A 184 34.23 -28.38 9.70
CA ALA A 184 33.22 -29.14 8.94
C ALA A 184 32.48 -30.32 9.63
N THR A 185 32.64 -30.69 10.89
CA THR A 185 32.27 -32.05 11.35
C THR A 185 31.02 -32.25 12.21
N GLU A 186 30.46 -31.22 12.84
CA GLU A 186 29.24 -31.38 13.67
C GLU A 186 27.92 -30.96 12.99
N GLN A 187 28.00 -30.61 11.73
CA GLN A 187 26.98 -29.81 11.09
C GLN A 187 25.90 -30.58 10.29
N GLN A 188 26.03 -31.88 9.98
CA GLN A 188 25.15 -32.52 9.01
C GLN A 188 23.72 -32.69 9.49
N ALA A 189 23.48 -33.13 10.72
CA ALA A 189 22.11 -33.27 11.27
C ALA A 189 21.42 -31.94 11.56
N VAL A 190 22.21 -30.91 11.91
CA VAL A 190 21.70 -29.52 12.05
C VAL A 190 21.33 -28.97 10.68
N ARG A 191 22.14 -29.21 9.65
CA ARG A 191 21.92 -28.77 8.27
C ARG A 191 20.61 -29.29 7.67
N GLU A 192 20.29 -30.56 7.91
CA GLU A 192 19.05 -31.15 7.39
C GLU A 192 17.81 -30.53 8.07
N ARG A 193 17.85 -30.34 9.39
CA ARG A 193 16.77 -29.68 10.13
C ARG A 193 16.59 -28.23 9.70
N ASP A 194 17.68 -27.50 9.49
CA ASP A 194 17.64 -26.13 9.01
C ASP A 194 17.01 -26.04 7.60
N ARG A 195 17.41 -26.95 6.69
CA ARG A 195 16.82 -27.04 5.34
C ARG A 195 15.34 -27.36 5.37
N GLU A 196 14.91 -28.28 6.23
CA GLU A 196 13.50 -28.65 6.37
C GLU A 196 12.67 -27.48 6.90
N PHE A 197 13.21 -26.76 7.88
CA PHE A 197 12.56 -25.56 8.38
C PHE A 197 12.42 -24.48 7.29
N VAL A 198 13.51 -24.19 6.57
CA VAL A 198 13.46 -23.21 5.45
C VAL A 198 12.48 -23.66 4.36
N ARG A 199 12.32 -24.96 4.13
CA ARG A 199 11.30 -25.49 3.21
C ARG A 199 9.88 -25.17 3.70
N THR A 200 9.63 -25.37 4.99
CA THR A 200 8.35 -25.00 5.60
C THR A 200 8.05 -23.51 5.44
N VAL A 201 9.04 -22.65 5.63
CA VAL A 201 8.91 -21.20 5.41
C VAL A 201 8.63 -20.89 3.93
N ALA A 202 9.37 -21.51 3.01
CA ALA A 202 9.21 -21.32 1.56
C ALA A 202 7.79 -21.67 1.06
N GLU A 203 7.13 -22.61 1.74
CA GLU A 203 5.80 -23.10 1.37
C GLU A 203 4.67 -22.33 2.06
N ARG A 204 4.87 -21.93 3.32
CA ARG A 204 3.77 -21.54 4.21
C ARG A 204 3.81 -20.12 4.75
N ASP A 205 4.95 -19.44 4.64
CA ASP A 205 5.03 -18.07 5.15
C ASP A 205 4.05 -17.16 4.41
N PRO A 206 3.27 -16.31 5.09
CA PRO A 206 2.34 -15.40 4.43
C PRO A 206 3.06 -14.27 3.66
N GLY A 207 4.32 -13.95 3.98
CA GLY A 207 5.13 -12.95 3.30
C GLY A 207 5.69 -13.45 1.98
N GLU A 208 5.47 -12.71 0.90
CA GLU A 208 5.94 -13.09 -0.44
C GLU A 208 7.46 -13.05 -0.53
N GLN A 209 8.09 -12.00 0.02
CA GLN A 209 9.54 -11.82 -0.04
C GLN A 209 10.27 -12.78 0.90
N VAL A 210 9.66 -13.11 2.04
CA VAL A 210 10.13 -14.17 2.92
C VAL A 210 10.13 -15.51 2.17
N ARG A 211 9.01 -15.87 1.51
CA ARG A 211 8.96 -17.10 0.69
C ARG A 211 10.00 -17.09 -0.42
N ALA A 212 10.12 -15.99 -1.14
CA ALA A 212 11.12 -15.85 -2.22
C ALA A 212 12.55 -16.04 -1.72
N SER A 213 12.88 -15.45 -0.56
CA SER A 213 14.18 -15.61 0.09
C SER A 213 14.42 -17.05 0.52
N ALA A 214 13.41 -17.72 1.07
CA ALA A 214 13.50 -19.12 1.48
C ALA A 214 13.65 -20.07 0.27
N GLN A 215 12.88 -19.84 -0.80
CA GLN A 215 13.00 -20.59 -2.08
C GLN A 215 14.37 -20.41 -2.71
N TRP A 216 14.91 -19.20 -2.68
CA TRP A 216 16.28 -18.94 -3.14
C TRP A 216 17.30 -19.72 -2.35
N ALA A 217 17.18 -19.78 -1.01
CA ALA A 217 18.06 -20.54 -0.14
C ALA A 217 18.01 -22.07 -0.39
N LEU A 218 16.94 -22.55 -1.05
CA LEU A 218 16.72 -23.96 -1.36
C LEU A 218 16.82 -24.29 -2.87
N ARG A 219 17.26 -23.35 -3.71
CA ARG A 219 17.40 -23.59 -5.16
C ARG A 219 18.32 -24.78 -5.45
N PRO A 220 18.23 -25.44 -6.62
CA PRO A 220 18.96 -26.69 -6.93
C PRO A 220 20.47 -26.63 -6.70
N ALA A 221 21.09 -25.45 -6.84
CA ALA A 221 22.53 -25.25 -6.59
C ALA A 221 22.81 -24.62 -5.22
N ALA A 222 21.83 -24.59 -4.31
CA ALA A 222 21.99 -23.98 -2.99
C ALA A 222 22.90 -24.82 -2.09
N THR A 223 23.75 -24.12 -1.35
CA THR A 223 24.66 -24.67 -0.35
C THR A 223 24.10 -24.45 1.05
N ASP A 224 24.77 -25.02 2.06
CA ASP A 224 24.43 -24.75 3.46
C ASP A 224 24.71 -23.29 3.85
N ALA A 225 25.58 -22.60 3.12
CA ALA A 225 25.79 -21.17 3.30
C ALA A 225 24.56 -20.35 2.93
N ASP A 226 23.83 -20.75 1.87
CA ASP A 226 22.59 -20.10 1.45
C ASP A 226 21.48 -20.25 2.50
N VAL A 227 21.40 -21.43 3.14
CA VAL A 227 20.46 -21.66 4.24
C VAL A 227 20.80 -20.81 5.46
N ARG A 228 22.07 -20.78 5.85
CA ARG A 228 22.52 -19.91 6.96
C ARG A 228 22.31 -18.43 6.67
N GLU A 229 22.52 -18.02 5.42
CA GLU A 229 22.26 -16.67 4.98
C GLU A 229 20.78 -16.31 5.09
N PHE A 230 19.88 -17.25 4.77
CA PHE A 230 18.47 -17.05 4.97
C PHE A 230 18.13 -16.70 6.43
N TYR A 231 18.63 -17.45 7.39
CA TYR A 231 18.44 -17.16 8.82
C TYR A 231 19.10 -15.86 9.27
N GLY A 232 20.31 -15.59 8.83
CA GLY A 232 21.05 -14.40 9.23
C GLY A 232 20.61 -13.11 8.57
N PHE A 233 19.95 -13.22 7.41
CA PHE A 233 19.64 -12.08 6.57
C PHE A 233 18.32 -12.22 5.82
N GLY A 234 18.15 -13.28 5.02
CA GLY A 234 17.05 -13.37 4.05
C GLY A 234 15.68 -13.29 4.70
N TRP A 235 15.49 -13.89 5.86
CA TRP A 235 14.22 -13.92 6.57
C TRP A 235 13.81 -12.54 7.09
N VAL A 236 14.67 -11.92 7.90
CA VAL A 236 14.37 -10.60 8.49
C VAL A 236 14.26 -9.51 7.42
N THR A 237 15.10 -9.59 6.41
CA THR A 237 15.08 -8.63 5.29
C THR A 237 13.85 -8.83 4.42
N GLY A 238 13.50 -10.09 4.10
CA GLY A 238 12.27 -10.41 3.39
C GLY A 238 11.04 -9.86 4.13
N ALA A 239 10.98 -10.07 5.45
CA ALA A 239 9.92 -9.53 6.28
C ALA A 239 9.82 -8.00 6.27
N ALA A 240 10.96 -7.33 6.34
CA ALA A 240 10.98 -5.86 6.27
C ALA A 240 10.48 -5.34 4.91
N VAL A 241 10.83 -6.05 3.84
CA VAL A 241 10.38 -5.73 2.48
C VAL A 241 8.89 -6.03 2.29
N ASP A 242 8.39 -7.12 2.84
CA ASP A 242 6.95 -7.44 2.83
C ASP A 242 6.13 -6.36 3.54
N LEU A 243 6.60 -5.90 4.70
CA LEU A 243 5.97 -4.83 5.47
C LEU A 243 6.03 -3.48 4.74
N GLU A 244 7.17 -3.12 4.17
CA GLU A 244 7.32 -1.90 3.38
C GLU A 244 6.41 -1.93 2.14
N GLY A 245 6.39 -3.03 1.43
CA GLY A 245 5.52 -3.23 0.26
C GLY A 245 4.04 -3.12 0.61
N HIS A 246 3.60 -3.69 1.74
CA HIS A 246 2.25 -3.55 2.27
C HIS A 246 1.91 -2.08 2.53
N ARG A 247 2.76 -1.35 3.23
CA ARG A 247 2.58 0.08 3.53
C ARG A 247 2.50 0.93 2.28
N MET A 248 3.37 0.66 1.29
CA MET A 248 3.36 1.37 0.02
C MET A 248 2.05 1.17 -0.74
N ARG A 249 1.58 -0.08 -0.86
CA ARG A 249 0.31 -0.38 -1.54
C ARG A 249 -0.87 0.29 -0.84
N ASN A 250 -0.89 0.27 0.48
CA ASN A 250 -1.96 0.90 1.26
C ASN A 250 -1.95 2.42 1.09
N ALA A 251 -0.79 3.05 1.16
CA ALA A 251 -0.65 4.49 0.95
C ALA A 251 -1.08 4.91 -0.46
N ASP A 252 -0.62 4.21 -1.49
CA ASP A 252 -1.01 4.48 -2.88
C ASP A 252 -2.54 4.35 -3.07
N SER A 253 -3.10 3.26 -2.56
CA SER A 253 -4.53 2.99 -2.66
C SER A 253 -5.37 4.05 -1.92
N GLU A 254 -4.93 4.45 -0.73
CA GLU A 254 -5.68 5.41 0.08
C GLU A 254 -5.62 6.82 -0.51
N VAL A 255 -4.50 7.24 -1.06
CA VAL A 255 -4.40 8.49 -1.82
C VAL A 255 -5.40 8.52 -2.97
N LEU A 256 -5.51 7.41 -3.72
CA LEU A 256 -6.47 7.31 -4.81
C LEU A 256 -7.91 7.32 -4.31
N ARG A 257 -8.22 6.64 -3.20
CA ARG A 257 -9.56 6.63 -2.59
C ARG A 257 -10.00 8.02 -2.14
N HIS A 258 -9.09 8.78 -1.51
CA HIS A 258 -9.39 10.15 -1.08
C HIS A 258 -9.57 11.11 -2.26
N ARG A 259 -8.78 10.98 -3.33
CA ARG A 259 -9.01 11.73 -4.58
C ARG A 259 -10.41 11.45 -5.14
N SER A 260 -10.78 10.16 -5.25
CA SER A 260 -12.12 9.77 -5.70
C SER A 260 -13.21 10.32 -4.79
N LEU A 261 -13.05 10.22 -3.47
CA LEU A 261 -14.01 10.73 -2.51
C LEU A 261 -14.24 12.24 -2.71
N THR A 262 -13.18 13.03 -2.82
CA THR A 262 -13.26 14.48 -3.01
C THR A 262 -14.05 14.82 -4.28
N LEU A 263 -13.80 14.13 -5.39
CA LEU A 263 -14.53 14.37 -6.65
C LEU A 263 -16.00 13.98 -6.54
N LEU A 264 -16.29 12.83 -5.93
CA LEU A 264 -17.67 12.33 -5.80
C LEU A 264 -18.50 13.20 -4.84
N VAL A 265 -17.89 13.64 -3.73
CA VAL A 265 -18.57 14.57 -2.80
C VAL A 265 -18.78 15.93 -3.46
N GLY A 266 -17.80 16.44 -4.23
CA GLY A 266 -17.97 17.66 -5.02
C GLY A 266 -19.16 17.57 -5.95
N ALA A 267 -19.28 16.49 -6.72
CA ALA A 267 -20.41 16.25 -7.60
C ALA A 267 -21.75 16.16 -6.84
N ALA A 268 -21.77 15.58 -5.65
CA ALA A 268 -22.96 15.52 -4.81
C ALA A 268 -23.39 16.91 -4.32
N VAL A 269 -22.43 17.74 -3.93
CA VAL A 269 -22.67 19.16 -3.53
C VAL A 269 -23.20 19.97 -4.72
N GLU A 270 -22.61 19.84 -5.90
CA GLU A 270 -23.07 20.51 -7.12
C GLU A 270 -24.50 20.10 -7.48
N ALA A 271 -24.83 18.81 -7.40
CA ALA A 271 -26.17 18.32 -7.63
C ALA A 271 -27.20 18.86 -6.61
N GLU A 272 -26.83 18.96 -5.33
CA GLU A 272 -27.67 19.57 -4.29
C GLU A 272 -27.88 21.06 -4.54
N GLU A 273 -26.89 21.79 -5.04
CA GLU A 273 -27.01 23.19 -5.40
C GLU A 273 -27.96 23.39 -6.62
N GLU A 274 -27.80 22.53 -7.63
CA GLU A 274 -28.67 22.53 -8.80
C GLU A 274 -30.12 22.24 -8.41
N LEU A 275 -30.38 21.30 -7.50
CA LEU A 275 -31.72 21.02 -6.99
C LEU A 275 -32.39 22.24 -6.36
N ARG A 276 -31.62 23.14 -5.73
CA ARG A 276 -32.14 24.36 -5.11
C ARG A 276 -32.53 25.43 -6.13
N THR A 277 -31.93 25.42 -7.29
CA THR A 277 -32.07 26.49 -8.29
C THR A 277 -32.89 26.08 -9.50
N THR A 278 -33.13 24.78 -9.70
CA THR A 278 -33.77 24.23 -10.89
C THR A 278 -35.31 24.43 -10.92
N SER A 279 -35.85 24.52 -12.12
CA SER A 279 -37.28 24.44 -12.37
C SER A 279 -37.84 23.02 -12.52
N ASP A 280 -36.94 22.00 -12.64
CA ASP A 280 -37.30 20.56 -12.68
C ASP A 280 -36.73 19.83 -11.44
N PRO A 281 -37.43 19.89 -10.32
CA PRO A 281 -36.97 19.25 -9.09
C PRO A 281 -36.92 17.71 -9.16
N THR A 282 -37.71 17.10 -10.06
CA THR A 282 -37.78 15.63 -10.15
C THR A 282 -36.50 15.06 -10.74
N ALA A 283 -36.04 15.62 -11.86
CA ALA A 283 -34.78 15.22 -12.47
C ALA A 283 -33.59 15.52 -11.55
N ALA A 284 -33.56 16.70 -10.93
CA ALA A 284 -32.48 17.10 -10.03
C ALA A 284 -32.40 16.22 -8.77
N ARG A 285 -33.54 15.82 -8.17
CA ARG A 285 -33.55 14.84 -7.06
C ARG A 285 -32.95 13.50 -7.47
N ALA A 286 -33.26 13.04 -8.69
CA ALA A 286 -32.69 11.80 -9.20
C ALA A 286 -31.14 11.90 -9.37
N GLU A 287 -30.64 13.08 -9.75
CA GLU A 287 -29.22 13.35 -9.87
C GLU A 287 -28.53 13.37 -8.49
N VAL A 288 -29.07 14.09 -7.53
CA VAL A 288 -28.58 14.11 -6.13
C VAL A 288 -28.50 12.69 -5.58
N ARG A 289 -29.55 11.89 -5.77
CA ARG A 289 -29.56 10.49 -5.33
C ARG A 289 -28.44 9.69 -5.98
N ARG A 290 -28.25 9.80 -7.29
CA ARG A 290 -27.19 9.12 -8.02
C ARG A 290 -25.80 9.52 -7.51
N ALA A 291 -25.59 10.80 -7.28
CA ALA A 291 -24.32 11.32 -6.77
C ALA A 291 -24.00 10.76 -5.37
N TRP A 292 -24.96 10.77 -4.44
CA TRP A 292 -24.76 10.17 -3.12
C TRP A 292 -24.61 8.64 -3.16
N GLN A 293 -25.30 7.95 -4.07
CA GLN A 293 -25.07 6.51 -4.31
C GLN A 293 -23.65 6.22 -4.78
N ALA A 294 -23.06 7.09 -5.59
CA ALA A 294 -21.67 6.95 -6.01
C ALA A 294 -20.71 7.11 -4.83
N VAL A 295 -20.94 8.08 -3.95
CA VAL A 295 -20.17 8.24 -2.69
C VAL A 295 -20.30 7.00 -1.81
N ALA A 296 -21.54 6.50 -1.63
CA ALA A 296 -21.80 5.29 -0.83
C ALA A 296 -21.13 4.04 -1.43
N GLY A 297 -21.12 3.92 -2.76
CA GLY A 297 -20.42 2.85 -3.48
C GLY A 297 -18.91 2.86 -3.24
N GLN A 298 -18.30 4.03 -3.36
CA GLN A 298 -16.88 4.24 -3.09
C GLN A 298 -16.53 3.90 -1.63
N ALA A 299 -17.32 4.41 -0.68
CA ALA A 299 -17.09 4.20 0.74
C ALA A 299 -17.20 2.71 1.12
N ARG A 300 -18.19 2.00 0.60
CA ARG A 300 -18.36 0.55 0.82
C ARG A 300 -17.21 -0.26 0.27
N ALA A 301 -16.73 0.06 -0.93
CA ALA A 301 -15.58 -0.61 -1.54
C ALA A 301 -14.29 -0.36 -0.74
N ALA A 302 -14.08 0.86 -0.28
CA ALA A 302 -12.92 1.22 0.54
C ALA A 302 -12.93 0.54 1.91
N GLU A 303 -14.10 0.50 2.59
CA GLU A 303 -14.26 -0.22 3.86
C GLU A 303 -13.92 -1.71 3.71
N ALA A 304 -14.47 -2.37 2.69
CA ALA A 304 -14.20 -3.79 2.43
C ALA A 304 -12.72 -4.06 2.15
N ALA A 305 -12.05 -3.20 1.39
CA ALA A 305 -10.64 -3.30 1.13
C ALA A 305 -9.81 -3.18 2.43
N TRP A 306 -10.12 -2.21 3.29
CA TRP A 306 -9.41 -2.05 4.56
C TRP A 306 -9.63 -3.19 5.55
N ARG A 307 -10.80 -3.83 5.54
CA ARG A 307 -11.03 -5.06 6.31
C ARG A 307 -10.13 -6.20 5.83
N THR A 308 -9.95 -6.34 4.52
CA THR A 308 -9.05 -7.33 3.94
C THR A 308 -7.59 -7.08 4.36
N GLU A 309 -7.14 -5.83 4.33
CA GLU A 309 -5.79 -5.45 4.77
C GLU A 309 -5.57 -5.69 6.27
N ARG A 310 -6.59 -5.40 7.11
CA ARG A 310 -6.56 -5.74 8.54
C ARG A 310 -6.36 -7.24 8.75
N ASP A 311 -7.15 -8.06 8.07
CA ASP A 311 -7.07 -9.52 8.23
C ASP A 311 -5.73 -10.09 7.72
N HIS A 312 -5.15 -9.47 6.70
CA HIS A 312 -3.79 -9.78 6.26
C HIS A 312 -2.75 -9.43 7.33
N ALA A 313 -2.81 -8.24 7.89
CA ALA A 313 -1.87 -7.79 8.93
C ALA A 313 -1.94 -8.65 10.20
N VAL A 314 -3.16 -9.06 10.61
CA VAL A 314 -3.35 -9.99 11.75
C VAL A 314 -2.66 -11.33 11.50
N ARG A 315 -2.84 -11.93 10.31
CA ARG A 315 -2.16 -13.19 9.98
C ARG A 315 -0.64 -13.07 10.00
N GLN A 316 -0.09 -11.95 9.53
CA GLN A 316 1.33 -11.67 9.58
C GLN A 316 1.83 -11.55 11.03
N ALA A 317 1.11 -10.80 11.87
CA ALA A 317 1.45 -10.65 13.28
C ALA A 317 1.45 -12.00 14.03
N ASP A 318 0.44 -12.84 13.77
CA ASP A 318 0.35 -14.18 14.38
C ASP A 318 1.52 -15.09 13.95
N THR A 319 1.91 -15.02 12.69
CA THR A 319 3.08 -15.75 12.17
C THR A 319 4.35 -15.33 12.91
N TRP A 320 4.61 -14.03 13.01
CA TRP A 320 5.80 -13.51 13.70
C TRP A 320 5.79 -13.75 15.19
N LYS A 321 4.62 -13.76 15.82
CA LYS A 321 4.46 -14.22 17.21
C LYS A 321 4.90 -15.68 17.37
N GLY A 322 4.50 -16.56 16.46
CA GLY A 322 4.95 -17.95 16.43
C GLY A 322 6.48 -18.06 16.29
N VAL A 323 7.08 -17.31 15.37
CA VAL A 323 8.56 -17.27 15.20
C VAL A 323 9.24 -16.79 16.46
N ARG A 324 8.75 -15.72 17.10
CA ARG A 324 9.30 -15.21 18.36
C ARG A 324 9.28 -16.24 19.47
N VAL A 325 8.18 -16.98 19.63
CA VAL A 325 8.05 -18.04 20.62
C VAL A 325 9.08 -19.15 20.37
N LEU A 326 9.19 -19.62 19.13
CA LEU A 326 10.18 -20.64 18.73
C LEU A 326 11.61 -20.15 18.98
N ALA A 327 11.91 -18.92 18.54
CA ALA A 327 13.24 -18.33 18.68
C ALA A 327 13.64 -18.14 20.17
N SER A 328 12.68 -17.79 21.02
CA SER A 328 12.92 -17.64 22.47
C SER A 328 13.16 -18.96 23.19
N ALA A 329 12.61 -20.07 22.68
CA ALA A 329 12.75 -21.40 23.27
C ALA A 329 13.96 -22.17 22.75
N ALA A 330 14.53 -21.77 21.62
CA ALA A 330 15.62 -22.47 20.97
C ALA A 330 16.99 -22.22 21.67
N PRO A 331 17.83 -23.25 21.84
CA PRO A 331 19.14 -23.11 22.46
C PRO A 331 20.19 -22.48 21.52
N GLU A 332 20.00 -22.59 20.21
CA GLU A 332 21.00 -22.20 19.20
C GLU A 332 21.04 -20.66 19.01
N GLU A 333 22.26 -20.12 18.94
CA GLU A 333 22.52 -18.68 18.78
C GLU A 333 21.86 -18.07 17.54
N MET A 334 21.71 -18.86 16.48
CA MET A 334 21.03 -18.45 15.26
C MET A 334 19.56 -18.06 15.53
N TRP A 335 18.84 -18.90 16.29
CA TRP A 335 17.44 -18.64 16.69
C TRP A 335 17.33 -17.48 17.67
N LYS A 336 18.23 -17.37 18.64
CA LYS A 336 18.25 -16.26 19.62
C LYS A 336 18.34 -14.90 18.93
N ARG A 337 19.08 -14.81 17.81
CA ARG A 337 19.18 -13.58 17.03
C ARG A 337 17.89 -13.20 16.32
N LEU A 338 16.98 -14.14 16.08
CA LEU A 338 15.68 -13.91 15.47
C LEU A 338 14.62 -13.43 16.47
N ALA A 339 14.81 -13.66 17.76
CA ALA A 339 13.80 -13.38 18.78
C ALA A 339 13.39 -11.88 18.82
N ALA A 340 14.38 -10.98 18.82
CA ALA A 340 14.11 -9.54 18.80
C ALA A 340 13.51 -9.07 17.47
N PRO A 341 14.10 -9.37 16.29
CA PRO A 341 13.48 -9.03 15.00
C PRO A 341 12.07 -9.60 14.83
N ALA A 342 11.80 -10.80 15.35
CA ALA A 342 10.46 -11.38 15.28
C ALA A 342 9.47 -10.60 16.16
N GLY A 343 9.88 -10.13 17.34
CA GLY A 343 9.09 -9.26 18.19
C GLY A 343 8.78 -7.90 17.52
N ASP A 344 9.77 -7.30 16.89
CA ASP A 344 9.62 -6.04 16.16
C ASP A 344 8.66 -6.18 14.97
N ASN A 345 8.73 -7.30 14.23
CA ASN A 345 7.81 -7.59 13.14
C ASN A 345 6.38 -7.85 13.66
N GLU A 346 6.22 -8.67 14.72
CA GLU A 346 4.92 -8.89 15.38
C GLU A 346 4.26 -7.56 15.76
N GLN A 347 5.00 -6.68 16.41
CA GLN A 347 4.51 -5.36 16.82
C GLN A 347 4.16 -4.48 15.61
N SER A 348 5.02 -4.47 14.61
CA SER A 348 4.81 -3.68 13.40
C SER A 348 3.54 -4.10 12.66
N TRP A 349 3.34 -5.40 12.44
CA TRP A 349 2.14 -5.92 11.79
C TRP A 349 0.87 -5.74 12.64
N SER A 350 0.98 -5.84 13.98
CA SER A 350 -0.13 -5.54 14.88
C SER A 350 -0.56 -4.07 14.75
N LYS A 351 0.37 -3.16 14.59
CA LYS A 351 0.10 -1.74 14.35
C LYS A 351 -0.58 -1.52 12.99
N GLU A 352 -0.11 -2.16 11.93
CA GLU A 352 -0.78 -2.11 10.62
C GLU A 352 -2.24 -2.58 10.69
N GLY A 353 -2.49 -3.66 11.47
CA GLY A 353 -3.85 -4.15 11.71
C GLY A 353 -4.75 -3.15 12.42
N GLN A 354 -4.21 -2.41 13.41
CA GLN A 354 -4.95 -1.35 14.11
C GLN A 354 -5.22 -0.14 13.20
N GLU A 355 -4.24 0.27 12.40
CA GLU A 355 -4.40 1.35 11.43
C GLU A 355 -5.45 1.01 10.36
N ALA A 356 -5.42 -0.22 9.84
CA ALA A 356 -6.41 -0.71 8.89
C ALA A 356 -7.82 -0.75 9.49
N ALA A 357 -7.97 -1.14 10.76
CA ALA A 357 -9.25 -1.10 11.47
C ALA A 357 -9.78 0.33 11.61
N GLY A 358 -8.92 1.29 11.95
CA GLY A 358 -9.26 2.71 12.02
C GLY A 358 -9.69 3.28 10.66
N ALA A 359 -8.98 2.91 9.59
CA ALA A 359 -9.35 3.31 8.24
C ALA A 359 -10.69 2.72 7.80
N ALA A 360 -10.95 1.44 8.09
CA ALA A 360 -12.25 0.82 7.83
C ALA A 360 -13.40 1.53 8.56
N ALA A 361 -13.20 1.90 9.82
CA ALA A 361 -14.19 2.65 10.60
C ALA A 361 -14.48 4.04 10.03
N PHE A 362 -13.44 4.75 9.53
CA PHE A 362 -13.63 6.00 8.83
C PHE A 362 -14.52 5.83 7.57
N TRP A 363 -14.21 4.85 6.72
CA TRP A 363 -14.98 4.61 5.51
C TRP A 363 -16.41 4.14 5.79
N GLN A 364 -16.62 3.43 6.90
CA GLN A 364 -17.97 3.08 7.38
C GLN A 364 -18.76 4.33 7.78
N GLU A 365 -18.12 5.32 8.40
CA GLU A 365 -18.76 6.59 8.74
C GLU A 365 -19.13 7.40 7.48
N ILE A 366 -18.22 7.46 6.49
CA ILE A 366 -18.53 8.09 5.20
C ILE A 366 -19.70 7.38 4.50
N LEU A 367 -19.75 6.05 4.54
CA LEU A 367 -20.88 5.28 4.01
C LEU A 367 -22.19 5.68 4.70
N ARG A 368 -22.20 5.77 6.01
CA ARG A 368 -23.39 6.17 6.78
C ARG A 368 -23.88 7.57 6.37
N GLN A 369 -22.95 8.53 6.25
CA GLN A 369 -23.28 9.91 5.83
C GLN A 369 -23.78 9.96 4.39
N ALA A 370 -23.19 9.20 3.48
CA ALA A 370 -23.65 9.13 2.09
C ALA A 370 -25.08 8.56 1.98
N LEU A 371 -25.40 7.52 2.75
CA LEU A 371 -26.75 6.95 2.79
C LEU A 371 -27.78 7.93 3.38
N GLN A 372 -27.39 8.77 4.33
CA GLN A 372 -28.25 9.87 4.80
C GLN A 372 -28.45 10.94 3.73
N GLY A 373 -27.41 11.30 2.96
CA GLY A 373 -27.52 12.21 1.82
C GLY A 373 -28.48 11.67 0.76
N GLU A 374 -28.37 10.38 0.43
CA GLU A 374 -29.30 9.71 -0.47
C GLU A 374 -30.75 9.75 0.03
N ALA A 375 -30.99 9.45 1.32
CA ALA A 375 -32.33 9.44 1.90
C ALA A 375 -33.00 10.80 1.82
N ARG A 376 -32.29 11.90 2.12
CA ARG A 376 -32.83 13.27 2.01
C ARG A 376 -33.27 13.67 0.60
N SER A 377 -32.67 13.08 -0.41
CA SER A 377 -33.08 13.35 -1.81
C SER A 377 -34.40 12.70 -2.19
N GLY A 378 -34.95 11.83 -1.33
CA GLY A 378 -36.24 11.16 -1.54
C GLY A 378 -37.45 11.91 -1.00
N ASP A 379 -37.24 12.82 -0.05
CA ASP A 379 -38.25 13.68 0.55
C ASP A 379 -38.35 15.02 -0.22
#